data_588a1b2501af5c5eb2e24547e2437618
#
_entry.id   588a1b2501af5c5eb2e24547e2437618
#
_cell.length_a   1.000
_cell.length_b   1.000
_cell.length_c   1.000
_cell.angle_alpha   90.00
_cell.angle_beta   90.00
_cell.angle_gamma   90.00
#
_symmetry.space_group_name_H-M   'P 1'
#
loop_
_entity.id
_entity.type
_entity.pdbx_description
1 polymer ?
#
loop_
_entity_poly.entity_id
_entity_poly.type
_entity_poly.pdbx_seq_one_letter_code
_entity_poly.pdbx_strand_id
1 'polypeptide(L)'
;MLDYEKEAAGYDASRGGEPRARAAADTVLGMVPADAARLLDVGCGTATVTRRIVAARPDLQVIGADLAHGMARRAAARLPGRIVLADARRLPFPDGTFDAVISVWLLHLMPDATDARRVVAECARVLRPGGVYVTTVDKAAAHDVGSDIDAVLAARPRRPARDAAETVAAHAAEHGLRPAGQAAFPGLGQGRSPRGTIADLRRGWFTLLTPGDPRTERFAAGLARLPDQDRPRPDPRFTVRAFTRPRTG
;
A
#
# COMPACT_ATOMS: atom_id res chain seq x y z
N MET A 1 15.49 3.40 2.68
CA MET A 1 14.40 2.44 2.38
C MET A 1 14.29 1.51 3.57
N LEU A 2 13.06 1.21 4.04
CA LEU A 2 12.85 0.22 5.11
C LEU A 2 13.41 -1.14 4.69
N ASP A 3 14.14 -1.78 5.59
CA ASP A 3 14.59 -3.15 5.42
C ASP A 3 13.45 -4.09 5.81
N TYR A 4 12.60 -4.45 4.83
CA TYR A 4 11.44 -5.30 5.05
C TYR A 4 11.77 -6.69 5.56
N GLU A 5 13.01 -7.17 5.38
CA GLU A 5 13.47 -8.42 5.98
C GLU A 5 13.51 -8.32 7.52
N LYS A 6 14.04 -7.21 8.04
CA LYS A 6 14.14 -6.98 9.49
C LYS A 6 12.80 -6.57 10.10
N GLU A 7 12.01 -5.80 9.36
CA GLU A 7 10.71 -5.29 9.82
C GLU A 7 9.63 -6.36 9.90
N ALA A 8 9.74 -7.46 9.14
CA ALA A 8 8.70 -8.48 9.04
C ALA A 8 8.18 -8.98 10.41
N ALA A 9 9.04 -9.03 11.44
CA ALA A 9 8.67 -9.53 12.76
C ALA A 9 7.65 -8.65 13.50
N GLY A 10 7.80 -7.33 13.45
CA GLY A 10 6.93 -6.36 14.14
C GLY A 10 5.98 -5.62 13.21
N TYR A 11 6.01 -5.93 11.90
CA TYR A 11 5.34 -5.15 10.87
C TYR A 11 3.84 -4.96 11.13
N ASP A 12 3.13 -6.04 11.42
CA ASP A 12 1.69 -5.98 11.60
C ASP A 12 1.30 -5.11 12.79
N ALA A 13 1.95 -5.30 13.94
CA ALA A 13 1.69 -4.53 15.16
C ALA A 13 1.99 -3.04 14.96
N SER A 14 3.05 -2.71 14.22
CA SER A 14 3.47 -1.31 13.98
C SER A 14 2.63 -0.59 12.92
N ARG A 15 1.78 -1.33 12.18
CA ARG A 15 1.03 -0.80 11.03
C ARG A 15 -0.50 -0.90 11.18
N GLY A 16 -1.03 -0.84 12.40
CA GLY A 16 -2.47 -0.86 12.66
C GLY A 16 -3.09 -2.26 12.63
N GLY A 17 -2.29 -3.30 12.45
CA GLY A 17 -2.66 -4.70 12.63
C GLY A 17 -3.92 -5.15 11.88
N GLU A 18 -4.70 -5.97 12.56
CA GLU A 18 -5.88 -6.62 12.03
C GLU A 18 -7.04 -5.65 11.67
N PRO A 19 -7.36 -4.61 12.47
CA PRO A 19 -8.44 -3.69 12.12
C PRO A 19 -8.20 -2.96 10.79
N ARG A 20 -6.96 -2.50 10.56
CA ARG A 20 -6.58 -1.85 9.31
C ARG A 20 -6.63 -2.81 8.13
N ALA A 21 -6.13 -4.03 8.30
CA ALA A 21 -6.15 -5.05 7.25
C ALA A 21 -7.58 -5.41 6.84
N ARG A 22 -8.49 -5.51 7.81
CA ARG A 22 -9.91 -5.75 7.56
C ARG A 22 -10.55 -4.62 6.77
N ALA A 23 -10.37 -3.36 7.21
CA ALA A 23 -10.93 -2.22 6.51
C ALA A 23 -10.46 -2.13 5.05
N ALA A 24 -9.16 -2.43 4.79
CA ALA A 24 -8.62 -2.50 3.44
C ALA A 24 -9.23 -3.64 2.62
N ALA A 25 -9.31 -4.86 3.18
CA ALA A 25 -9.87 -6.03 2.51
C ALA A 25 -11.34 -5.83 2.13
N ASP A 26 -12.17 -5.35 3.06
CA ASP A 26 -13.59 -5.10 2.84
C ASP A 26 -13.80 -4.08 1.71
N THR A 27 -13.01 -3.00 1.71
CA THR A 27 -13.08 -1.95 0.68
C THR A 27 -12.65 -2.47 -0.69
N VAL A 28 -11.55 -3.21 -0.76
CA VAL A 28 -11.05 -3.80 -2.01
C VAL A 28 -12.04 -4.82 -2.56
N LEU A 29 -12.59 -5.70 -1.72
CA LEU A 29 -13.59 -6.69 -2.13
C LEU A 29 -14.86 -6.05 -2.68
N GLY A 30 -15.26 -4.88 -2.18
CA GLY A 30 -16.37 -4.11 -2.75
C GLY A 30 -16.14 -3.63 -4.18
N MET A 31 -14.88 -3.67 -4.68
CA MET A 31 -14.51 -3.29 -6.04
C MET A 31 -14.15 -4.50 -6.93
N VAL A 32 -14.05 -5.69 -6.35
CA VAL A 32 -13.79 -6.94 -7.07
C VAL A 32 -15.13 -7.54 -7.53
N PRO A 33 -15.30 -7.92 -8.81
CA PRO A 33 -16.52 -8.54 -9.29
C PRO A 33 -16.92 -9.77 -8.49
N ALA A 34 -18.23 -9.95 -8.28
CA ALA A 34 -18.75 -11.07 -7.50
C ALA A 34 -18.46 -12.42 -8.16
N ASP A 35 -18.36 -12.46 -9.49
CA ASP A 35 -18.04 -13.63 -10.31
C ASP A 35 -16.54 -13.84 -10.53
N ALA A 36 -15.68 -13.01 -9.92
CA ALA A 36 -14.24 -13.22 -10.00
C ALA A 36 -13.85 -14.56 -9.35
N ALA A 37 -13.09 -15.39 -10.08
CA ALA A 37 -12.60 -16.68 -9.63
C ALA A 37 -11.14 -16.65 -9.16
N ARG A 38 -10.30 -15.75 -9.70
CA ARG A 38 -8.86 -15.66 -9.42
C ARG A 38 -8.44 -14.24 -9.09
N LEU A 39 -7.76 -14.06 -7.95
CA LEU A 39 -7.22 -12.77 -7.52
C LEU A 39 -5.73 -12.88 -7.22
N LEU A 40 -4.95 -11.90 -7.70
CA LEU A 40 -3.56 -11.72 -7.34
C LEU A 40 -3.40 -10.49 -6.42
N ASP A 41 -2.76 -10.68 -5.27
CA ASP A 41 -2.34 -9.60 -4.35
C ASP A 41 -0.84 -9.35 -4.53
N VAL A 42 -0.50 -8.25 -5.21
CA VAL A 42 0.87 -7.86 -5.56
C VAL A 42 1.45 -6.98 -4.46
N GLY A 43 2.58 -7.41 -3.88
CA GLY A 43 3.14 -6.81 -2.68
C GLY A 43 2.33 -7.17 -1.43
N CYS A 44 1.96 -8.44 -1.29
CA CYS A 44 1.07 -8.92 -0.23
C CYS A 44 1.65 -8.78 1.20
N GLY A 45 2.94 -8.48 1.33
CA GLY A 45 3.63 -8.34 2.61
C GLY A 45 3.51 -9.61 3.46
N THR A 46 3.06 -9.45 4.70
CA THR A 46 2.79 -10.56 5.62
C THR A 46 1.44 -11.23 5.38
N ALA A 47 0.73 -10.90 4.30
CA ALA A 47 -0.58 -11.39 3.90
C ALA A 47 -1.72 -11.09 4.89
N THR A 48 -1.68 -10.00 5.65
CA THR A 48 -2.78 -9.63 6.55
C THR A 48 -4.06 -9.27 5.79
N VAL A 49 -3.95 -8.49 4.69
CA VAL A 49 -5.08 -8.17 3.80
C VAL A 49 -5.51 -9.40 3.03
N THR A 50 -4.56 -10.11 2.40
CA THR A 50 -4.80 -11.33 1.61
C THR A 50 -5.58 -12.38 2.39
N ARG A 51 -5.21 -12.62 3.66
CA ARG A 51 -5.89 -13.57 4.54
C ARG A 51 -7.35 -13.18 4.79
N ARG A 52 -7.63 -11.89 4.92
CA ARG A 52 -9.00 -11.39 5.10
C ARG A 52 -9.84 -11.58 3.85
N ILE A 53 -9.25 -11.35 2.68
CA ILE A 53 -9.90 -11.63 1.39
C ILE A 53 -10.24 -13.12 1.27
N VAL A 54 -9.28 -14.01 1.56
CA VAL A 54 -9.50 -15.47 1.54
C VAL A 54 -10.62 -15.91 2.49
N ALA A 55 -10.67 -15.33 3.70
CA ALA A 55 -11.71 -15.64 4.68
C ALA A 55 -13.10 -15.12 4.27
N ALA A 56 -13.16 -13.94 3.63
CA ALA A 56 -14.42 -13.33 3.20
C ALA A 56 -14.97 -13.93 1.89
N ARG A 57 -14.10 -14.43 1.02
CA ARG A 57 -14.42 -15.02 -0.30
C ARG A 57 -13.73 -16.38 -0.45
N PRO A 58 -14.25 -17.46 0.18
CA PRO A 58 -13.66 -18.80 0.10
C PRO A 58 -13.67 -19.41 -1.31
N ASP A 59 -14.58 -18.94 -2.16
CA ASP A 59 -14.74 -19.28 -3.58
C ASP A 59 -13.63 -18.69 -4.46
N LEU A 60 -12.99 -17.59 -4.00
CA LEU A 60 -11.96 -16.88 -4.75
C LEU A 60 -10.58 -17.54 -4.54
N GLN A 61 -9.96 -17.96 -5.64
CA GLN A 61 -8.57 -18.41 -5.63
C GLN A 61 -7.64 -17.20 -5.50
N VAL A 62 -7.10 -16.97 -4.31
CA VAL A 62 -6.21 -15.84 -4.05
C VAL A 62 -4.77 -16.32 -4.00
N ILE A 63 -3.90 -15.65 -4.76
CA ILE A 63 -2.44 -15.79 -4.72
C ILE A 63 -1.85 -14.46 -4.24
N GLY A 64 -0.90 -14.52 -3.31
CA GLY A 64 -0.08 -13.37 -2.90
C GLY A 64 1.30 -13.44 -3.51
N ALA A 65 1.83 -12.31 -3.94
CA ALA A 65 3.20 -12.18 -4.43
C ALA A 65 3.94 -11.09 -3.64
N ASP A 66 5.16 -11.38 -3.18
CA ASP A 66 6.01 -10.38 -2.51
C ASP A 66 7.48 -10.65 -2.84
N LEU A 67 8.28 -9.58 -2.91
CA LEU A 67 9.72 -9.66 -3.20
C LEU A 67 10.55 -9.94 -1.96
N ALA A 68 10.13 -9.44 -0.79
CA ALA A 68 10.84 -9.58 0.46
C ALA A 68 10.67 -11.00 1.02
N HIS A 69 11.77 -11.76 1.11
CA HIS A 69 11.75 -13.15 1.56
C HIS A 69 11.15 -13.30 2.97
N GLY A 70 11.50 -12.40 3.90
CA GLY A 70 10.96 -12.40 5.27
C GLY A 70 9.45 -12.18 5.31
N MET A 71 8.93 -11.31 4.43
CA MET A 71 7.48 -11.09 4.28
C MET A 71 6.80 -12.31 3.68
N ALA A 72 7.30 -12.81 2.54
CA ALA A 72 6.74 -13.97 1.83
C ALA A 72 6.72 -15.22 2.72
N ARG A 73 7.76 -15.47 3.53
CA ARG A 73 7.81 -16.57 4.48
C ARG A 73 6.71 -16.49 5.55
N ARG A 74 6.44 -15.28 6.09
CA ARG A 74 5.35 -15.08 7.04
C ARG A 74 3.98 -15.23 6.39
N ALA A 75 3.84 -14.71 5.18
CA ALA A 75 2.64 -14.88 4.38
C ALA A 75 2.36 -16.36 4.10
N ALA A 76 3.38 -17.13 3.69
CA ALA A 76 3.26 -18.57 3.43
C ALA A 76 2.89 -19.40 4.67
N ALA A 77 3.37 -18.99 5.85
CA ALA A 77 2.93 -19.61 7.11
C ALA A 77 1.44 -19.37 7.42
N ARG A 78 0.87 -18.25 6.96
CA ARG A 78 -0.55 -17.91 7.13
C ARG A 78 -1.45 -18.49 6.04
N LEU A 79 -0.93 -18.57 4.83
CA LEU A 79 -1.64 -19.02 3.63
C LEU A 79 -0.79 -20.05 2.86
N PRO A 80 -0.65 -21.28 3.38
CA PRO A 80 0.16 -22.32 2.75
C PRO A 80 -0.27 -22.57 1.30
N GLY A 81 0.71 -22.68 0.40
CA GLY A 81 0.49 -22.95 -1.03
C GLY A 81 -0.07 -21.77 -1.85
N ARG A 82 -0.23 -20.58 -1.24
CA ARG A 82 -0.83 -19.41 -1.91
C ARG A 82 0.12 -18.24 -2.09
N ILE A 83 1.41 -18.39 -1.76
CA ILE A 83 2.37 -17.30 -1.79
C ILE A 83 3.51 -17.61 -2.76
N VAL A 84 3.85 -16.62 -3.57
CA VAL A 84 4.96 -16.68 -4.54
C VAL A 84 5.97 -15.58 -4.20
N LEU A 85 7.24 -15.93 -4.13
CA LEU A 85 8.33 -14.95 -4.03
C LEU A 85 8.55 -14.38 -5.43
N ALA A 86 8.19 -13.09 -5.65
CA ALA A 86 8.25 -12.48 -6.97
C ALA A 86 8.47 -10.97 -6.92
N ASP A 87 9.14 -10.46 -7.94
CA ASP A 87 9.25 -9.03 -8.21
C ASP A 87 7.98 -8.53 -8.92
N ALA A 88 7.31 -7.54 -8.33
CA ALA A 88 6.11 -6.93 -8.89
C ALA A 88 6.31 -6.30 -10.28
N ARG A 89 7.57 -5.99 -10.64
CA ARG A 89 7.96 -5.44 -11.96
C ARG A 89 8.10 -6.51 -13.03
N ARG A 90 8.05 -7.81 -12.63
CA ARG A 90 8.15 -8.98 -13.51
C ARG A 90 7.46 -10.17 -12.85
N LEU A 91 6.15 -10.21 -12.96
CA LEU A 91 5.33 -11.25 -12.34
C LEU A 91 5.46 -12.60 -13.08
N PRO A 92 5.64 -13.72 -12.37
CA PRO A 92 5.84 -15.05 -12.98
C PRO A 92 4.50 -15.71 -13.37
N PHE A 93 3.59 -14.95 -13.95
CA PHE A 93 2.29 -15.43 -14.39
C PHE A 93 2.06 -15.11 -15.85
N PRO A 94 1.35 -15.96 -16.60
CA PRO A 94 0.95 -15.68 -18.00
C PRO A 94 0.02 -14.45 -18.08
N ASP A 95 -0.05 -13.89 -19.28
CA ASP A 95 -1.00 -12.82 -19.62
C ASP A 95 -2.43 -13.27 -19.35
N GLY A 96 -3.26 -12.38 -18.83
CA GLY A 96 -4.69 -12.62 -18.66
C GLY A 96 -5.06 -13.75 -17.70
N THR A 97 -4.22 -14.03 -16.70
CA THR A 97 -4.43 -15.13 -15.73
C THR A 97 -5.50 -14.80 -14.69
N PHE A 98 -5.64 -13.53 -14.28
CA PHE A 98 -6.44 -13.14 -13.12
C PHE A 98 -7.66 -12.30 -13.49
N ASP A 99 -8.76 -12.54 -12.79
CA ASP A 99 -9.98 -11.73 -12.85
C ASP A 99 -9.84 -10.41 -12.10
N ALA A 100 -9.09 -10.44 -11.02
CA ALA A 100 -8.76 -9.27 -10.22
C ALA A 100 -7.27 -9.26 -9.85
N VAL A 101 -6.68 -8.08 -9.89
CA VAL A 101 -5.32 -7.81 -9.39
C VAL A 101 -5.41 -6.67 -8.39
N ILE A 102 -4.77 -6.82 -7.25
CA ILE A 102 -4.72 -5.75 -6.25
C ILE A 102 -3.28 -5.42 -5.90
N SER A 103 -3.01 -4.15 -5.55
CA SER A 103 -1.73 -3.74 -4.97
C SER A 103 -1.96 -2.68 -3.89
N VAL A 104 -2.16 -3.18 -2.65
CA VAL A 104 -2.47 -2.33 -1.50
C VAL A 104 -1.18 -1.89 -0.81
N TRP A 105 -0.93 -0.58 -0.76
CA TRP A 105 0.28 0.03 -0.19
C TRP A 105 1.59 -0.42 -0.85
N LEU A 106 1.60 -0.64 -2.17
CA LEU A 106 2.80 -1.06 -2.90
C LEU A 106 3.49 0.08 -3.65
N LEU A 107 2.76 0.82 -4.52
CA LEU A 107 3.36 1.74 -5.50
C LEU A 107 4.22 2.84 -4.86
N HIS A 108 3.84 3.34 -3.67
CA HIS A 108 4.61 4.35 -2.94
C HIS A 108 6.01 3.86 -2.49
N LEU A 109 6.24 2.55 -2.48
CA LEU A 109 7.52 1.92 -2.11
C LEU A 109 8.49 1.82 -3.28
N MET A 110 8.02 2.05 -4.49
CA MET A 110 8.89 1.95 -5.66
C MET A 110 10.02 2.99 -5.58
N PRO A 111 11.25 2.63 -6.01
CA PRO A 111 12.39 3.52 -6.00
C PRO A 111 12.15 4.79 -6.81
N ASP A 112 11.52 4.66 -7.97
CA ASP A 112 11.23 5.74 -8.90
C ASP A 112 9.91 5.53 -9.66
N ALA A 113 9.54 6.51 -10.50
CA ALA A 113 8.31 6.47 -11.29
C ALA A 113 8.35 5.38 -12.38
N THR A 114 9.52 5.04 -12.89
CA THR A 114 9.68 3.99 -13.90
C THR A 114 9.34 2.63 -13.32
N ASP A 115 9.78 2.35 -12.12
CA ASP A 115 9.44 1.09 -11.44
C ASP A 115 7.95 1.04 -11.08
N ALA A 116 7.34 2.14 -10.63
CA ALA A 116 5.89 2.19 -10.40
C ALA A 116 5.10 1.92 -11.70
N ARG A 117 5.54 2.50 -12.84
CA ARG A 117 4.96 2.24 -14.16
C ARG A 117 5.08 0.77 -14.56
N ARG A 118 6.24 0.14 -14.32
CA ARG A 118 6.45 -1.30 -14.61
C ARG A 118 5.54 -2.19 -13.79
N VAL A 119 5.33 -1.87 -12.51
CA VAL A 119 4.38 -2.61 -11.65
C VAL A 119 2.96 -2.51 -12.22
N VAL A 120 2.51 -1.30 -12.60
CA VAL A 120 1.18 -1.12 -13.22
C VAL A 120 1.06 -1.90 -14.53
N ALA A 121 2.13 -1.88 -15.37
CA ALA A 121 2.19 -2.65 -16.61
C ALA A 121 2.01 -4.16 -16.38
N GLU A 122 2.71 -4.71 -15.41
CA GLU A 122 2.62 -6.13 -15.07
C GLU A 122 1.25 -6.50 -14.50
N CYS A 123 0.68 -5.65 -13.62
CA CYS A 123 -0.69 -5.82 -13.14
C CYS A 123 -1.69 -5.83 -14.31
N ALA A 124 -1.54 -4.92 -15.28
CA ALA A 124 -2.38 -4.89 -16.47
C ALA A 124 -2.19 -6.11 -17.36
N ARG A 125 -0.94 -6.60 -17.53
CA ARG A 125 -0.61 -7.75 -18.36
C ARG A 125 -1.26 -9.04 -17.84
N VAL A 126 -1.12 -9.31 -16.55
CA VAL A 126 -1.66 -10.54 -15.94
C VAL A 126 -3.17 -10.49 -15.71
N LEU A 127 -3.81 -9.32 -15.84
CA LEU A 127 -5.24 -9.13 -15.75
C LEU A 127 -5.93 -9.55 -17.05
N ARG A 128 -6.97 -10.39 -16.99
CA ARG A 128 -7.74 -10.79 -18.16
C ARG A 128 -8.59 -9.64 -18.73
N PRO A 129 -8.98 -9.69 -20.01
CA PRO A 129 -10.02 -8.80 -20.52
C PRO A 129 -11.31 -8.88 -19.67
N GLY A 130 -11.86 -7.75 -19.29
CA GLY A 130 -13.00 -7.63 -18.37
C GLY A 130 -12.62 -7.70 -16.88
N GLY A 131 -11.35 -7.91 -16.55
CA GLY A 131 -10.87 -7.94 -15.18
C GLY A 131 -10.67 -6.54 -14.56
N VAL A 132 -10.44 -6.48 -13.24
CA VAL A 132 -10.25 -5.25 -12.47
C VAL A 132 -8.89 -5.21 -11.77
N TYR A 133 -8.21 -4.06 -11.87
CA TYR A 133 -7.04 -3.73 -11.07
C TYR A 133 -7.41 -2.71 -9.99
N VAL A 134 -7.11 -2.99 -8.72
CA VAL A 134 -7.38 -2.09 -7.59
C VAL A 134 -6.08 -1.77 -6.87
N THR A 135 -5.78 -0.49 -6.68
CA THR A 135 -4.54 -0.07 -6.01
C THR A 135 -4.75 1.13 -5.09
N THR A 136 -3.96 1.21 -4.02
CA THR A 136 -3.91 2.42 -3.20
C THR A 136 -3.16 3.53 -3.94
N VAL A 137 -3.68 4.75 -3.78
CA VAL A 137 -3.09 5.97 -4.33
C VAL A 137 -2.89 7.02 -3.22
N ASP A 138 -2.03 7.99 -3.46
CA ASP A 138 -1.81 9.17 -2.59
C ASP A 138 -1.50 8.81 -1.11
N LYS A 139 -0.86 7.67 -0.87
CA LYS A 139 -0.65 7.14 0.49
C LYS A 139 0.05 8.12 1.43
N ALA A 140 1.04 8.86 0.92
CA ALA A 140 1.77 9.84 1.73
C ALA A 140 0.90 11.05 2.08
N ALA A 141 0.06 11.51 1.16
CA ALA A 141 -0.89 12.61 1.36
C ALA A 141 -2.00 12.22 2.33
N ALA A 142 -2.44 10.96 2.34
CA ALA A 142 -3.45 10.47 3.27
C ALA A 142 -3.08 10.66 4.76
N HIS A 143 -1.80 10.76 5.08
CA HIS A 143 -1.33 11.04 6.44
C HIS A 143 -1.36 12.52 6.84
N ASP A 144 -1.70 13.41 5.92
CA ASP A 144 -1.91 14.83 6.18
C ASP A 144 -3.39 15.02 6.54
N VAL A 145 -3.69 14.88 7.83
CA VAL A 145 -5.05 14.91 8.36
C VAL A 145 -5.44 16.30 8.91
N GLY A 146 -4.62 17.31 8.66
CA GLY A 146 -4.84 18.68 9.16
C GLY A 146 -4.54 18.84 10.64
N SER A 147 -3.71 17.98 11.23
CA SER A 147 -3.36 18.02 12.63
C SER A 147 -2.26 19.06 12.96
N ASP A 148 -2.05 19.34 14.24
CA ASP A 148 -0.95 20.14 14.75
C ASP A 148 0.43 19.55 14.36
N ILE A 149 0.54 18.23 14.29
CA ILE A 149 1.74 17.52 13.78
C ILE A 149 1.99 17.89 12.31
N ASP A 150 0.94 17.91 11.50
CA ASP A 150 1.05 18.23 10.07
C ASP A 150 1.48 19.68 9.86
N ALA A 151 0.99 20.59 10.70
CA ALA A 151 1.41 22.00 10.70
C ALA A 151 2.92 22.14 10.98
N VAL A 152 3.44 21.43 11.97
CA VAL A 152 4.88 21.42 12.27
C VAL A 152 5.68 20.84 11.13
N LEU A 153 5.18 19.80 10.47
CA LEU A 153 5.86 19.09 9.38
C LEU A 153 5.62 19.71 7.99
N ALA A 154 4.86 20.80 7.87
CA ALA A 154 4.47 21.37 6.56
C ALA A 154 5.68 21.69 5.68
N ALA A 155 6.75 22.22 6.25
CA ALA A 155 7.98 22.58 5.54
C ALA A 155 8.97 21.42 5.32
N ARG A 156 8.59 20.16 5.66
CA ARG A 156 9.47 19.02 5.43
C ARG A 156 9.67 18.77 3.94
N PRO A 157 10.88 18.41 3.51
CA PRO A 157 11.10 18.02 2.12
C PRO A 157 10.27 16.77 1.79
N ARG A 158 9.62 16.79 0.62
CA ARG A 158 8.78 15.68 0.12
C ARG A 158 9.34 15.18 -1.20
N ARG A 159 9.34 13.86 -1.41
CA ARG A 159 9.58 13.29 -2.74
C ARG A 159 8.29 13.37 -3.57
N PRO A 160 8.40 13.45 -4.90
CA PRO A 160 7.24 13.20 -5.77
C PRO A 160 6.61 11.84 -5.42
N ALA A 161 5.30 11.82 -5.26
CA ALA A 161 4.57 10.59 -4.95
C ALA A 161 4.57 9.67 -6.18
N ARG A 162 5.06 8.41 -6.02
CA ARG A 162 5.03 7.39 -7.09
C ARG A 162 3.64 6.81 -7.26
N ASP A 163 2.83 6.95 -6.24
CA ASP A 163 1.43 6.51 -6.17
C ASP A 163 0.46 7.69 -6.27
N ALA A 164 0.90 8.84 -6.82
CA ALA A 164 -0.01 9.96 -7.08
C ALA A 164 -1.15 9.50 -7.99
N ALA A 165 -2.39 9.79 -7.60
CA ALA A 165 -3.59 9.26 -8.23
C ALA A 165 -3.62 9.49 -9.74
N GLU A 166 -3.25 10.69 -10.21
CA GLU A 166 -3.22 11.03 -11.64
C GLU A 166 -2.06 10.33 -12.38
N THR A 167 -0.91 10.15 -11.73
CA THR A 167 0.23 9.40 -12.30
C THR A 167 -0.13 7.92 -12.46
N VAL A 168 -0.77 7.33 -11.46
CA VAL A 168 -1.24 5.93 -11.54
C VAL A 168 -2.30 5.78 -12.63
N ALA A 169 -3.23 6.72 -12.76
CA ALA A 169 -4.24 6.71 -13.82
C ALA A 169 -3.60 6.82 -15.23
N ALA A 170 -2.59 7.68 -15.39
CA ALA A 170 -1.84 7.78 -16.64
C ALA A 170 -1.13 6.46 -16.99
N HIS A 171 -0.42 5.85 -16.03
CA HIS A 171 0.21 4.55 -16.24
C HIS A 171 -0.80 3.44 -16.56
N ALA A 172 -1.97 3.43 -15.91
CA ALA A 172 -3.03 2.47 -16.20
C ALA A 172 -3.55 2.65 -17.64
N ALA A 173 -3.78 3.90 -18.07
CA ALA A 173 -4.24 4.22 -19.41
C ALA A 173 -3.25 3.80 -20.52
N GLU A 174 -1.93 3.96 -20.30
CA GLU A 174 -0.88 3.50 -21.22
C GLU A 174 -0.96 2.00 -21.51
N HIS A 175 -1.51 1.21 -20.57
CA HIS A 175 -1.69 -0.24 -20.70
C HIS A 175 -3.16 -0.64 -20.96
N GLY A 176 -3.96 0.30 -21.49
CA GLY A 176 -5.33 0.05 -21.92
C GLY A 176 -6.34 -0.13 -20.79
N LEU A 177 -5.97 0.18 -19.54
CA LEU A 177 -6.91 0.15 -18.42
C LEU A 177 -7.73 1.45 -18.37
N ARG A 178 -9.00 1.34 -17.99
CA ARG A 178 -9.93 2.47 -17.87
C ARG A 178 -10.36 2.65 -16.41
N PRO A 179 -10.50 3.88 -15.90
CA PRO A 179 -11.03 4.12 -14.57
C PRO A 179 -12.39 3.44 -14.37
N ALA A 180 -12.56 2.76 -13.22
CA ALA A 180 -13.76 2.00 -12.89
C ALA A 180 -14.38 2.39 -11.54
N GLY A 181 -13.76 3.32 -10.81
CA GLY A 181 -14.26 3.83 -9.56
C GLY A 181 -13.16 4.05 -8.52
N GLN A 182 -13.57 4.58 -7.39
CA GLN A 182 -12.69 4.76 -6.23
C GLN A 182 -13.48 4.55 -4.93
N ALA A 183 -12.77 4.18 -3.88
CA ALA A 183 -13.29 4.06 -2.52
C ALA A 183 -12.22 4.48 -1.51
N ALA A 184 -12.61 4.66 -0.25
CA ALA A 184 -11.68 5.00 0.80
C ALA A 184 -11.97 4.21 2.08
N PHE A 185 -10.91 3.89 2.84
CA PHE A 185 -11.02 3.18 4.10
C PHE A 185 -10.17 3.83 5.19
N PRO A 186 -10.54 3.68 6.48
CA PRO A 186 -9.78 4.23 7.58
C PRO A 186 -8.48 3.45 7.80
N GLY A 187 -7.39 4.15 8.00
CA GLY A 187 -6.10 3.61 8.41
C GLY A 187 -6.03 3.39 9.92
N LEU A 188 -6.91 2.54 10.45
CA LEU A 188 -7.08 2.32 11.88
C LEU A 188 -5.76 2.04 12.59
N GLY A 189 -5.50 2.74 13.68
CA GLY A 189 -4.28 2.62 14.47
C GLY A 189 -3.04 3.23 13.81
N GLN A 190 -3.19 4.11 12.80
CA GLN A 190 -2.09 4.81 12.14
C GLN A 190 -2.05 6.32 12.42
N GLY A 191 -2.88 6.78 13.34
CA GLY A 191 -2.79 8.14 13.87
C GLY A 191 -1.42 8.38 14.49
N ARG A 192 -0.83 9.53 14.21
CA ARG A 192 0.49 9.89 14.71
C ARG A 192 0.39 10.59 16.05
N SER A 193 1.26 10.24 17.00
CA SER A 193 1.50 11.05 18.20
C SER A 193 2.78 11.89 18.04
N PRO A 194 2.93 13.05 18.72
CA PRO A 194 4.15 13.84 18.64
C PRO A 194 5.40 13.03 19.01
N ARG A 195 5.39 12.29 20.12
CA ARG A 195 6.51 11.44 20.57
C ARG A 195 6.85 10.35 19.55
N GLY A 196 5.84 9.66 19.00
CA GLY A 196 6.02 8.64 17.95
C GLY A 196 6.61 9.25 16.69
N THR A 197 6.14 10.43 16.29
CA THR A 197 6.64 11.15 15.10
C THR A 197 8.09 11.59 15.26
N ILE A 198 8.50 12.05 16.46
CA ILE A 198 9.90 12.36 16.77
C ILE A 198 10.79 11.12 16.60
N ALA A 199 10.35 9.98 17.14
CA ALA A 199 11.08 8.74 17.01
C ALA A 199 11.22 8.30 15.54
N ASP A 200 10.18 8.47 14.74
CA ASP A 200 10.17 8.16 13.32
C ASP A 200 11.10 9.09 12.51
N LEU A 201 11.09 10.39 12.80
CA LEU A 201 12.03 11.34 12.22
C LEU A 201 13.48 10.94 12.46
N ARG A 202 13.84 10.62 13.72
CA ARG A 202 15.20 10.22 14.10
C ARG A 202 15.64 8.89 13.48
N ARG A 203 14.70 8.00 13.21
CA ARG A 203 14.96 6.75 12.46
C ARG A 203 15.06 6.96 10.94
N GLY A 204 14.83 8.16 10.43
CA GLY A 204 14.87 8.47 9.00
C GLY A 204 13.66 7.95 8.22
N TRP A 205 12.52 7.72 8.87
CA TRP A 205 11.30 7.26 8.21
C TRP A 205 10.68 8.31 7.28
N PHE A 206 10.99 9.58 7.49
CA PHE A 206 10.64 10.65 6.57
C PHE A 206 11.78 10.80 5.55
N THR A 207 11.67 10.14 4.47
CA THR A 207 12.67 9.72 3.47
C THR A 207 13.66 10.76 2.93
N LEU A 208 13.50 12.04 3.21
CA LEU A 208 14.44 13.09 2.82
C LEU A 208 15.13 13.76 4.02
N LEU A 209 14.83 13.30 5.23
CA LEU A 209 15.53 13.67 6.43
C LEU A 209 16.30 12.43 6.90
N THR A 210 17.59 12.40 6.62
CA THR A 210 18.45 11.31 7.07
C THR A 210 18.77 11.46 8.55
N PRO A 211 19.11 10.38 9.27
CA PRO A 211 19.66 10.48 10.60
C PRO A 211 20.84 11.44 10.62
N GLY A 212 20.83 12.41 11.56
CA GLY A 212 21.86 13.46 11.65
C GLY A 212 21.61 14.71 10.80
N ASP A 213 20.57 14.77 9.97
CA ASP A 213 20.19 16.00 9.28
C ASP A 213 19.74 17.06 10.31
N PRO A 214 20.34 18.27 10.34
CA PRO A 214 19.98 19.33 11.31
C PRO A 214 18.49 19.70 11.29
N ARG A 215 17.81 19.54 10.15
CA ARG A 215 16.38 19.77 10.01
C ARG A 215 15.55 18.78 10.82
N THR A 216 16.05 17.56 11.05
CA THR A 216 15.39 16.55 11.88
C THR A 216 15.18 17.05 13.30
N GLU A 217 16.22 17.61 13.94
CA GLU A 217 16.11 18.13 15.31
C GLU A 217 15.26 19.40 15.38
N ARG A 218 15.23 20.23 14.34
CA ARG A 218 14.32 21.40 14.26
C ARG A 218 12.86 20.95 14.27
N PHE A 219 12.48 19.94 13.48
CA PHE A 219 11.14 19.38 13.48
C PHE A 219 10.83 18.66 14.79
N ALA A 220 11.77 17.90 15.34
CA ALA A 220 11.64 17.23 16.62
C ALA A 220 11.38 18.23 17.76
N ALA A 221 12.10 19.35 17.80
CA ALA A 221 11.87 20.41 18.77
C ALA A 221 10.49 21.07 18.62
N GLY A 222 10.01 21.25 17.39
CA GLY A 222 8.65 21.74 17.12
C GLY A 222 7.59 20.77 17.65
N LEU A 223 7.73 19.49 17.37
CA LEU A 223 6.84 18.43 17.84
C LEU A 223 6.86 18.27 19.37
N ALA A 224 8.02 18.43 20.00
CA ALA A 224 8.15 18.34 21.47
C ALA A 224 7.38 19.44 22.23
N ARG A 225 7.04 20.54 21.57
CA ARG A 225 6.24 21.64 22.15
C ARG A 225 4.72 21.41 22.03
N LEU A 226 4.29 20.41 21.25
CA LEU A 226 2.86 20.11 21.10
C LEU A 226 2.30 19.49 22.39
N PRO A 227 1.02 19.72 22.72
CA PRO A 227 0.38 19.06 23.85
C PRO A 227 0.20 17.56 23.58
N ASP A 228 -0.16 16.82 24.63
CA ASP A 228 -0.57 15.40 24.53
C ASP A 228 0.42 14.54 23.73
N GLN A 229 1.66 14.48 24.20
CA GLN A 229 2.80 13.88 23.50
C GLN A 229 2.57 12.42 23.05
N ASP A 230 1.77 11.65 23.80
CA ASP A 230 1.50 10.24 23.54
C ASP A 230 0.12 10.00 22.87
N ARG A 231 -0.73 11.03 22.79
CA ARG A 231 -2.06 10.92 22.21
C ARG A 231 -1.97 10.92 20.67
N PRO A 232 -2.43 9.85 19.99
CA PRO A 232 -2.51 9.85 18.54
C PRO A 232 -3.48 10.93 18.03
N ARG A 233 -3.10 11.57 16.92
CA ARG A 233 -4.00 12.40 16.11
C ARG A 233 -4.89 11.50 15.26
N PRO A 234 -5.91 12.02 14.58
CA PRO A 234 -6.82 11.19 13.79
C PRO A 234 -6.11 10.23 12.83
N ASP A 235 -6.71 9.07 12.65
CA ASP A 235 -6.24 8.09 11.68
C ASP A 235 -6.35 8.62 10.24
N PRO A 236 -5.41 8.28 9.36
CA PRO A 236 -5.49 8.62 7.94
C PRO A 236 -6.66 7.90 7.27
N ARG A 237 -7.11 8.43 6.12
CA ARG A 237 -8.01 7.73 5.22
C ARG A 237 -7.27 7.42 3.92
N PHE A 238 -7.17 6.15 3.58
CA PHE A 238 -6.50 5.71 2.37
C PHE A 238 -7.50 5.57 1.23
N THR A 239 -7.13 6.06 0.05
CA THR A 239 -7.91 5.93 -1.18
C THR A 239 -7.40 4.75 -1.99
N VAL A 240 -8.32 3.97 -2.54
CA VAL A 240 -8.07 3.00 -3.60
C VAL A 240 -8.78 3.44 -4.88
N ARG A 241 -8.11 3.24 -6.01
CA ARG A 241 -8.71 3.39 -7.35
C ARG A 241 -8.80 2.03 -8.02
N ALA A 242 -9.91 1.81 -8.72
CA ALA A 242 -10.11 0.65 -9.58
C ALA A 242 -9.99 1.06 -11.05
N PHE A 243 -9.43 0.14 -11.83
CA PHE A 243 -9.29 0.25 -13.27
C PHE A 243 -9.73 -1.06 -13.91
N THR A 244 -10.48 -1.02 -15.00
CA THR A 244 -10.90 -2.22 -15.73
C THR A 244 -10.11 -2.37 -17.02
N ARG A 245 -9.79 -3.61 -17.38
CA ARG A 245 -9.30 -3.96 -18.71
C ARG A 245 -10.51 -4.18 -19.61
N PRO A 246 -10.72 -3.39 -20.68
CA PRO A 246 -11.85 -3.59 -21.58
C PRO A 246 -11.92 -5.03 -22.12
N ARG A 247 -13.12 -5.53 -22.34
CA ARG A 247 -13.30 -6.77 -23.10
C ARG A 247 -12.93 -6.48 -24.56
N THR A 248 -12.12 -7.34 -25.16
CA THR A 248 -11.95 -7.35 -26.62
C THR A 248 -13.27 -7.79 -27.20
N GLY A 249 -13.90 -6.91 -27.98
CA GLY A 249 -15.11 -7.24 -28.72
C GLY A 249 -14.87 -8.36 -29.74
#